data_6feb79339630c4dc34a00bb004d354b8
#
_entry.id   6feb79339630c4dc34a00bb004d354b8
#
_cell.length_a   1.000
_cell.length_b   1.000
_cell.length_c   1.000
_cell.angle_alpha   90.00
_cell.angle_beta   90.00
_cell.angle_gamma   90.00
#
_symmetry.space_group_name_H-M   'P 1'
#
loop_
_entity.id
_entity.type
_entity.pdbx_description
1 polymer ?
#
loop_
_entity_poly.entity_id
_entity_poly.type
_entity_poly.pdbx_seq_one_letter_code
_entity_poly.pdbx_strand_id
1 'polypeptide(L)'
;MQDQFQRKIEYLRISVTDCCNLRCRYCMPAHGVKKLRHADVLTYEEILRDVRALAALGVRKVRLTGGEPLVRRDITRLVRGLKEIPGIETVALTTNGVLLGTMMDELLDAGLDAVNLSLDTLDGGTFFSITRRPMFGAVMEALSRLATEARLTVKVNCVPIMGVNDEEIAALASIARAHPIDVRFIELMPIGCARTADYRGVPMDEVRAHLKDAFGALLPVGAAVHEGAVPQGPAAYVRPAGFTGAIGFIDAMEHKFCHTCNRVRLTAEGFLKLCLYSNAGLDTRALLRGGMSDAQLADAIAHAVWKKPEEHHFDIDQETRDHRAMYQVGG
;
A
#
# COMPACT_ATOMS: atom_id res chain seq x y z
N MET A 1 -15.92 9.91 -8.19
CA MET A 1 -16.32 9.30 -9.48
C MET A 1 -16.79 7.86 -9.27
N GLN A 2 -17.52 7.29 -10.26
CA GLN A 2 -18.01 5.91 -10.20
C GLN A 2 -17.56 5.17 -11.46
N ASP A 3 -17.37 3.86 -11.34
CA ASP A 3 -17.16 2.97 -12.48
C ASP A 3 -18.50 2.37 -12.97
N GLN A 4 -18.46 1.57 -14.05
CA GLN A 4 -19.64 0.92 -14.63
C GLN A 4 -20.36 -0.06 -13.69
N PHE A 5 -19.70 -0.48 -12.58
CA PHE A 5 -20.27 -1.36 -11.54
C PHE A 5 -20.72 -0.57 -10.31
N GLN A 6 -20.86 0.76 -10.44
CA GLN A 6 -21.29 1.70 -9.39
C GLN A 6 -20.37 1.77 -8.16
N ARG A 7 -19.13 1.28 -8.25
CA ARG A 7 -18.15 1.43 -7.19
C ARG A 7 -17.66 2.88 -7.13
N LYS A 8 -17.70 3.50 -5.95
CA LYS A 8 -17.15 4.84 -5.74
C LYS A 8 -15.63 4.76 -5.64
N ILE A 9 -14.93 5.41 -6.55
CA ILE A 9 -13.47 5.47 -6.56
C ILE A 9 -13.04 6.74 -5.82
N GLU A 10 -12.55 6.56 -4.60
CA GLU A 10 -12.19 7.63 -3.66
C GLU A 10 -10.73 7.54 -3.17
N TYR A 11 -10.00 6.52 -3.59
CA TYR A 11 -8.67 6.22 -3.07
C TYR A 11 -7.65 6.04 -4.20
N LEU A 12 -6.65 6.92 -4.21
CA LEU A 12 -5.50 6.84 -5.13
C LEU A 12 -4.26 6.32 -4.40
N ARG A 13 -3.58 5.34 -5.00
CA ARG A 13 -2.23 4.94 -4.58
C ARG A 13 -1.23 5.44 -5.62
N ILE A 14 -0.15 6.07 -5.19
CA ILE A 14 0.88 6.63 -6.06
C ILE A 14 2.21 5.93 -5.78
N SER A 15 2.73 5.22 -6.77
CA SER A 15 4.13 4.80 -6.76
C SER A 15 4.97 6.01 -7.16
N VAL A 16 5.72 6.58 -6.23
CA VAL A 16 6.54 7.76 -6.50
C VAL A 16 7.91 7.42 -7.07
N THR A 17 8.32 6.16 -6.98
CA THR A 17 9.62 5.66 -7.45
C THR A 17 9.61 4.14 -7.58
N ASP A 18 10.42 3.60 -8.47
CA ASP A 18 10.75 2.16 -8.59
C ASP A 18 11.93 1.76 -7.68
N CYS A 19 12.65 2.73 -7.13
CA CYS A 19 13.80 2.50 -6.27
C CYS A 19 13.38 2.04 -4.87
N CYS A 20 14.14 1.10 -4.29
CA CYS A 20 13.99 0.66 -2.92
C CYS A 20 15.37 0.45 -2.29
N ASN A 21 15.51 0.72 -0.99
CA ASN A 21 16.71 0.45 -0.21
C ASN A 21 16.75 -0.97 0.37
N LEU A 22 15.66 -1.73 0.30
CA LEU A 22 15.59 -3.17 0.59
C LEU A 22 15.54 -4.02 -0.69
N ARG A 23 15.70 -5.36 -0.55
CA ARG A 23 15.66 -6.35 -1.63
C ARG A 23 14.83 -7.56 -1.23
N CYS A 24 13.59 -7.30 -0.74
CA CYS A 24 12.71 -8.37 -0.27
C CYS A 24 12.52 -9.42 -1.36
N ARG A 25 12.71 -10.68 -1.00
CA ARG A 25 12.81 -11.81 -1.95
C ARG A 25 11.56 -11.99 -2.79
N TYR A 26 10.40 -11.78 -2.21
CA TYR A 26 9.11 -11.89 -2.90
C TYR A 26 8.78 -10.67 -3.77
N CYS A 27 9.48 -9.53 -3.59
CA CYS A 27 9.18 -8.27 -4.25
C CYS A 27 10.18 -7.92 -5.36
N MET A 28 11.48 -8.08 -5.11
CA MET A 28 12.54 -7.54 -5.95
C MET A 28 13.71 -8.53 -6.12
N PRO A 29 14.34 -8.63 -7.32
CA PRO A 29 15.54 -9.44 -7.53
C PRO A 29 16.70 -9.01 -6.62
N ALA A 30 17.59 -9.95 -6.27
CA ALA A 30 18.72 -9.69 -5.37
C ALA A 30 19.65 -8.57 -5.84
N HIS A 31 19.91 -8.51 -7.15
CA HIS A 31 20.73 -7.48 -7.80
C HIS A 31 19.99 -6.13 -7.96
N GLY A 32 18.72 -6.07 -7.56
CA GLY A 32 17.86 -4.91 -7.76
C GLY A 32 17.29 -4.86 -9.17
N VAL A 33 16.86 -3.69 -9.57
CA VAL A 33 16.19 -3.45 -10.86
C VAL A 33 16.89 -2.33 -11.60
N LYS A 34 16.76 -2.33 -12.93
CA LYS A 34 17.19 -1.20 -13.75
C LYS A 34 16.30 -0.01 -13.40
N LYS A 35 16.93 1.04 -12.89
CA LYS A 35 16.21 2.27 -12.52
C LYS A 35 15.58 2.92 -13.75
N LEU A 36 14.41 3.47 -13.59
CA LEU A 36 13.81 4.35 -14.58
C LEU A 36 14.72 5.56 -14.83
N ARG A 37 14.77 6.04 -16.05
CA ARG A 37 15.45 7.30 -16.35
C ARG A 37 14.67 8.45 -15.71
N HIS A 38 15.35 9.47 -15.27
CA HIS A 38 14.71 10.63 -14.63
C HIS A 38 13.60 11.25 -15.50
N ALA A 39 13.80 11.28 -16.81
CA ALA A 39 12.81 11.76 -17.77
C ALA A 39 11.56 10.87 -17.88
N ASP A 40 11.63 9.61 -17.47
CA ASP A 40 10.52 8.67 -17.54
C ASP A 40 9.68 8.64 -16.25
N VAL A 41 10.14 9.32 -15.20
CA VAL A 41 9.43 9.44 -13.91
C VAL A 41 8.63 10.74 -13.88
N LEU A 42 7.42 10.71 -13.31
CA LEU A 42 6.64 11.92 -13.07
C LEU A 42 7.37 12.87 -12.10
N THR A 43 7.35 14.16 -12.39
CA THR A 43 7.75 15.19 -11.42
C THR A 43 6.68 15.34 -10.33
N TYR A 44 7.00 16.03 -9.25
CA TYR A 44 6.00 16.31 -8.21
C TYR A 44 4.87 17.21 -8.73
N GLU A 45 5.19 18.15 -9.59
CA GLU A 45 4.23 19.04 -10.24
C GLU A 45 3.25 18.25 -11.11
N GLU A 46 3.74 17.26 -11.88
CA GLU A 46 2.90 16.36 -12.68
C GLU A 46 1.99 15.50 -11.79
N ILE A 47 2.54 14.93 -10.70
CA ILE A 47 1.76 14.16 -9.72
C ILE A 47 0.67 15.04 -9.09
N LEU A 48 1.01 16.24 -8.65
CA LEU A 48 0.04 17.16 -8.04
C LEU A 48 -1.06 17.56 -9.04
N ARG A 49 -0.73 17.67 -10.32
CA ARG A 49 -1.69 17.95 -11.38
C ARG A 49 -2.67 16.80 -11.60
N ASP A 50 -2.16 15.55 -11.67
CA ASP A 50 -3.00 14.33 -11.71
C ASP A 50 -3.92 14.23 -10.49
N VAL A 51 -3.39 14.52 -9.29
CA VAL A 51 -4.18 14.44 -8.06
C VAL A 51 -5.26 15.51 -8.00
N ARG A 52 -5.00 16.75 -8.48
CA ARG A 52 -6.06 17.79 -8.58
C ARG A 52 -7.21 17.32 -9.48
N ALA A 53 -6.91 16.75 -10.65
CA ALA A 53 -7.94 16.21 -11.54
C ALA A 53 -8.73 15.07 -10.87
N LEU A 54 -8.05 14.15 -10.19
CA LEU A 54 -8.68 13.05 -9.46
C LEU A 54 -9.49 13.52 -8.24
N ALA A 55 -9.02 14.53 -7.52
CA ALA A 55 -9.74 15.14 -6.39
C ALA A 55 -11.04 15.81 -6.84
N ALA A 56 -11.01 16.56 -7.95
CA ALA A 56 -12.20 17.14 -8.58
C ALA A 56 -13.23 16.06 -8.97
N LEU A 57 -12.79 14.85 -9.27
CA LEU A 57 -13.63 13.70 -9.56
C LEU A 57 -14.05 12.90 -8.30
N GLY A 58 -13.64 13.34 -7.10
CA GLY A 58 -14.06 12.77 -5.81
C GLY A 58 -13.07 11.80 -5.15
N VAL A 59 -11.81 11.79 -5.56
CA VAL A 59 -10.75 11.13 -4.76
C VAL A 59 -10.47 11.98 -3.52
N ARG A 60 -10.50 11.34 -2.36
CA ARG A 60 -10.34 11.97 -1.03
C ARG A 60 -9.12 11.49 -0.28
N LYS A 61 -8.60 10.32 -0.66
CA LYS A 61 -7.46 9.68 -0.01
C LYS A 61 -6.34 9.42 -0.99
N VAL A 62 -5.14 9.84 -0.63
CA VAL A 62 -3.91 9.54 -1.37
C VAL A 62 -2.98 8.71 -0.49
N ARG A 63 -2.36 7.68 -1.08
CA ARG A 63 -1.30 6.92 -0.42
C ARG A 63 -0.05 6.92 -1.27
N LEU A 64 1.01 7.45 -0.72
CA LEU A 64 2.34 7.39 -1.30
C LEU A 64 2.96 6.02 -1.03
N THR A 65 3.54 5.46 -2.07
CA THR A 65 4.18 4.14 -2.08
C THR A 65 5.23 4.13 -3.20
N GLY A 66 5.69 2.98 -3.64
CA GLY A 66 6.65 2.84 -4.72
C GLY A 66 7.43 1.55 -4.55
N GLY A 67 8.73 1.58 -4.88
CA GLY A 67 9.68 0.71 -4.22
C GLY A 67 9.72 1.07 -2.74
N GLU A 68 10.45 2.15 -2.40
CA GLU A 68 10.35 2.80 -1.08
C GLU A 68 10.18 4.30 -1.28
N PRO A 69 9.05 4.90 -0.90
CA PRO A 69 8.79 6.32 -1.18
C PRO A 69 9.77 7.27 -0.49
N LEU A 70 10.29 6.92 0.68
CA LEU A 70 11.21 7.76 1.44
C LEU A 70 12.61 7.87 0.83
N VAL A 71 12.97 7.05 -0.18
CA VAL A 71 14.23 7.23 -0.91
C VAL A 71 14.12 8.33 -1.98
N ARG A 72 12.92 8.79 -2.32
CA ARG A 72 12.74 9.88 -3.26
C ARG A 72 13.02 11.20 -2.54
N ARG A 73 13.98 11.97 -3.07
CA ARG A 73 14.38 13.27 -2.49
C ARG A 73 13.18 14.22 -2.34
N ASP A 74 13.15 14.97 -1.25
CA ASP A 74 12.17 16.02 -0.98
C ASP A 74 10.71 15.53 -0.97
N ILE A 75 10.47 14.27 -0.57
CA ILE A 75 9.13 13.66 -0.52
C ILE A 75 8.16 14.44 0.37
N THR A 76 8.67 15.12 1.40
CA THR A 76 7.89 15.99 2.30
C THR A 76 7.26 17.16 1.57
N ARG A 77 7.91 17.67 0.50
CA ARG A 77 7.33 18.68 -0.39
C ARG A 77 6.08 18.14 -1.12
N LEU A 78 6.13 16.88 -1.57
CA LEU A 78 4.96 16.26 -2.18
C LEU A 78 3.84 16.06 -1.16
N VAL A 79 4.14 15.59 0.06
CA VAL A 79 3.14 15.42 1.13
C VAL A 79 2.43 16.76 1.40
N ARG A 80 3.18 17.84 1.58
CA ARG A 80 2.62 19.19 1.79
C ARG A 80 1.73 19.63 0.62
N GLY A 81 2.23 19.51 -0.62
CA GLY A 81 1.46 19.88 -1.80
C GLY A 81 0.17 19.07 -1.99
N LEU A 82 0.15 17.80 -1.56
CA LEU A 82 -1.05 16.96 -1.56
C LEU A 82 -2.08 17.43 -0.52
N LYS A 83 -1.63 17.84 0.66
CA LYS A 83 -2.52 18.37 1.73
C LYS A 83 -3.17 19.71 1.36
N GLU A 84 -2.54 20.48 0.47
CA GLU A 84 -3.07 21.75 -0.03
C GLU A 84 -4.14 21.57 -1.12
N ILE A 85 -4.33 20.35 -1.67
CA ILE A 85 -5.34 20.10 -2.71
C ILE A 85 -6.74 20.03 -2.08
N PRO A 86 -7.68 20.90 -2.47
CA PRO A 86 -9.06 20.82 -2.01
C PRO A 86 -9.70 19.45 -2.30
N GLY A 87 -10.36 18.87 -1.31
CA GLY A 87 -10.99 17.55 -1.39
C GLY A 87 -10.08 16.38 -0.99
N ILE A 88 -8.77 16.55 -0.86
CA ILE A 88 -7.89 15.53 -0.28
C ILE A 88 -7.94 15.64 1.24
N GLU A 89 -8.50 14.63 1.87
CA GLU A 89 -8.69 14.57 3.32
C GLU A 89 -7.56 13.79 4.02
N THR A 90 -7.06 12.73 3.37
CA THR A 90 -6.04 11.86 3.95
C THR A 90 -4.86 11.70 3.01
N VAL A 91 -3.67 12.04 3.48
CA VAL A 91 -2.39 11.69 2.86
C VAL A 91 -1.70 10.63 3.72
N ALA A 92 -1.48 9.47 3.14
CA ALA A 92 -0.94 8.31 3.82
C ALA A 92 0.36 7.83 3.16
N LEU A 93 1.18 7.11 3.91
CA LEU A 93 2.44 6.54 3.44
C LEU A 93 2.43 5.01 3.64
N THR A 94 2.98 4.25 2.68
CA THR A 94 3.42 2.86 2.91
C THR A 94 4.93 2.84 2.79
N THR A 95 5.61 2.38 3.83
CA THR A 95 7.08 2.39 3.91
C THR A 95 7.62 1.13 4.57
N ASN A 96 8.85 0.76 4.24
CA ASN A 96 9.59 -0.29 4.93
C ASN A 96 10.22 0.17 6.27
N GLY A 97 10.06 1.44 6.63
CA GLY A 97 10.48 2.00 7.91
C GLY A 97 11.94 2.40 8.03
N VAL A 98 12.83 1.96 7.13
CA VAL A 98 14.30 2.19 7.27
C VAL A 98 14.68 3.68 7.41
N LEU A 99 13.99 4.56 6.69
CA LEU A 99 14.23 6.01 6.73
C LEU A 99 13.20 6.76 7.57
N LEU A 100 12.16 6.08 8.02
CA LEU A 100 11.03 6.74 8.67
C LEU A 100 11.43 7.41 9.99
N GLY A 101 12.25 6.74 10.79
CA GLY A 101 12.71 7.31 12.09
C GLY A 101 13.37 8.67 11.94
N THR A 102 14.21 8.86 10.93
CA THR A 102 14.91 10.13 10.69
C THR A 102 14.05 11.20 10.04
N MET A 103 13.00 10.83 9.30
CA MET A 103 12.16 11.76 8.53
C MET A 103 10.79 12.03 9.18
N MET A 104 10.49 11.40 10.32
CA MET A 104 9.14 11.44 10.90
C MET A 104 8.65 12.85 11.20
N ASP A 105 9.48 13.66 11.82
CA ASP A 105 9.09 15.02 12.23
C ASP A 105 8.78 15.90 11.01
N GLU A 106 9.62 15.83 9.97
CA GLU A 106 9.37 16.56 8.71
C GLU A 106 8.10 16.08 7.98
N LEU A 107 7.79 14.78 8.04
CA LEU A 107 6.59 14.22 7.44
C LEU A 107 5.33 14.66 8.20
N LEU A 108 5.39 14.72 9.53
CA LEU A 108 4.32 15.24 10.38
C LEU A 108 4.06 16.72 10.12
N ASP A 109 5.13 17.52 10.05
CA ASP A 109 5.05 18.95 9.74
C ASP A 109 4.54 19.22 8.32
N ALA A 110 4.75 18.27 7.40
CA ALA A 110 4.17 18.31 6.06
C ALA A 110 2.69 17.91 6.01
N GLY A 111 2.12 17.40 7.11
CA GLY A 111 0.71 17.02 7.23
C GLY A 111 0.42 15.55 6.87
N LEU A 112 1.36 14.63 7.10
CA LEU A 112 1.09 13.20 6.94
C LEU A 112 0.07 12.73 7.99
N ASP A 113 -0.98 12.00 7.57
CA ASP A 113 -2.07 11.54 8.44
C ASP A 113 -1.95 10.08 8.85
N ALA A 114 -1.31 9.24 8.02
CA ALA A 114 -1.28 7.80 8.29
C ALA A 114 -0.03 7.11 7.73
N VAL A 115 0.46 6.10 8.45
CA VAL A 115 1.57 5.25 8.05
C VAL A 115 1.16 3.78 8.03
N ASN A 116 1.48 3.10 6.93
CA ASN A 116 1.54 1.65 6.91
C ASN A 116 3.01 1.24 6.91
N LEU A 117 3.47 0.65 8.00
CA LEU A 117 4.80 0.07 8.12
C LEU A 117 4.75 -1.37 7.56
N SER A 118 5.62 -1.69 6.61
CA SER A 118 5.81 -3.06 6.12
C SER A 118 6.83 -3.75 7.01
N LEU A 119 6.38 -4.76 7.79
CA LEU A 119 7.20 -5.51 8.73
C LEU A 119 6.74 -6.96 8.76
N ASP A 120 7.57 -7.86 8.20
CA ASP A 120 7.22 -9.26 8.06
C ASP A 120 7.71 -10.13 9.22
N THR A 121 8.59 -9.61 10.10
CA THR A 121 9.22 -10.38 11.19
C THR A 121 9.71 -9.46 12.30
N LEU A 122 9.78 -9.99 13.52
CA LEU A 122 10.39 -9.35 14.70
C LEU A 122 11.78 -9.93 15.02
N ASP A 123 12.31 -10.84 14.18
CA ASP A 123 13.64 -11.43 14.30
C ASP A 123 14.61 -10.82 13.28
N GLY A 124 15.81 -10.42 13.74
CA GLY A 124 16.81 -9.77 12.89
C GLY A 124 17.42 -10.67 11.81
N GLY A 125 17.52 -11.97 12.10
CA GLY A 125 18.05 -12.98 11.16
C GLY A 125 17.03 -13.23 10.04
N THR A 126 15.78 -13.45 10.40
CA THR A 126 14.66 -13.61 9.47
C THR A 126 14.47 -12.33 8.63
N PHE A 127 14.57 -11.16 9.25
CA PHE A 127 14.54 -9.88 8.53
C PHE A 127 15.62 -9.79 7.45
N PHE A 128 16.88 -10.14 7.81
CA PHE A 128 17.96 -10.16 6.82
C PHE A 128 17.72 -11.20 5.73
N SER A 129 17.23 -12.37 6.09
CA SER A 129 16.87 -13.42 5.14
C SER A 129 15.83 -12.94 4.12
N ILE A 130 14.77 -12.24 4.56
CA ILE A 130 13.71 -11.72 3.71
C ILE A 130 14.21 -10.54 2.88
N THR A 131 14.83 -9.53 3.53
CA THR A 131 15.10 -8.22 2.93
C THR A 131 16.47 -8.09 2.27
N ARG A 132 17.39 -9.02 2.56
CA ARG A 132 18.81 -9.02 2.12
C ARG A 132 19.56 -7.74 2.54
N ARG A 133 19.13 -7.09 3.63
CA ARG A 133 19.77 -5.87 4.16
C ARG A 133 19.76 -5.86 5.69
N PRO A 134 20.86 -5.45 6.35
CA PRO A 134 20.98 -5.44 7.81
C PRO A 134 20.38 -4.16 8.42
N MET A 135 19.10 -3.85 8.10
CA MET A 135 18.44 -2.60 8.50
C MET A 135 17.39 -2.81 9.59
N PHE A 136 17.37 -3.96 10.25
CA PHE A 136 16.36 -4.33 11.24
C PHE A 136 16.26 -3.30 12.39
N GLY A 137 17.40 -2.86 12.96
CA GLY A 137 17.40 -1.89 14.04
C GLY A 137 16.69 -0.57 13.70
N ALA A 138 16.92 -0.04 12.49
CA ALA A 138 16.26 1.18 12.05
C ALA A 138 14.74 1.02 11.91
N VAL A 139 14.27 -0.17 11.48
CA VAL A 139 12.84 -0.44 11.36
C VAL A 139 12.19 -0.59 12.73
N MET A 140 12.87 -1.23 13.69
CA MET A 140 12.38 -1.35 15.07
C MET A 140 12.34 0.00 15.79
N GLU A 141 13.30 0.87 15.55
CA GLU A 141 13.28 2.25 16.04
C GLU A 141 12.08 3.01 15.47
N ALA A 142 11.82 2.90 14.17
CA ALA A 142 10.65 3.50 13.53
C ALA A 142 9.33 2.97 14.13
N LEU A 143 9.22 1.65 14.37
CA LEU A 143 8.05 1.06 15.01
C LEU A 143 7.86 1.62 16.44
N SER A 144 8.93 1.73 17.21
CA SER A 144 8.88 2.30 18.58
C SER A 144 8.39 3.75 18.58
N ARG A 145 8.87 4.58 17.63
CA ARG A 145 8.38 5.96 17.47
C ARG A 145 6.91 5.99 17.06
N LEU A 146 6.50 5.15 16.10
CA LEU A 146 5.11 5.06 15.66
C LEU A 146 4.16 4.63 16.78
N ALA A 147 4.62 3.78 17.70
CA ALA A 147 3.81 3.28 18.80
C ALA A 147 3.38 4.39 19.81
N THR A 148 4.11 5.48 19.85
CA THR A 148 3.86 6.63 20.73
C THR A 148 3.34 7.88 20.01
N GLU A 149 3.28 7.87 18.66
CA GLU A 149 2.88 9.02 17.86
C GLU A 149 1.36 9.08 17.68
N ALA A 150 0.71 9.91 18.48
CA ALA A 150 -0.76 10.03 18.51
C ALA A 150 -1.36 10.77 17.28
N ARG A 151 -0.55 11.52 16.53
CA ARG A 151 -1.01 12.27 15.34
C ARG A 151 -1.22 11.38 14.13
N LEU A 152 -0.69 10.14 14.13
CA LEU A 152 -0.74 9.23 13.00
C LEU A 152 -1.70 8.06 13.22
N THR A 153 -2.48 7.75 12.20
CA THR A 153 -3.10 6.42 12.12
C THR A 153 -2.05 5.42 11.64
N VAL A 154 -1.68 4.48 12.51
CA VAL A 154 -0.61 3.52 12.23
C VAL A 154 -1.17 2.13 11.95
N LYS A 155 -0.61 1.50 10.92
CA LYS A 155 -0.86 0.08 10.60
C LYS A 155 0.44 -0.62 10.30
N VAL A 156 0.60 -1.85 10.79
CA VAL A 156 1.68 -2.75 10.41
C VAL A 156 1.14 -3.75 9.39
N ASN A 157 1.84 -3.94 8.29
CA ASN A 157 1.52 -4.94 7.27
C ASN A 157 2.54 -6.07 7.33
N CYS A 158 2.07 -7.29 7.36
CA CYS A 158 2.87 -8.49 7.25
C CYS A 158 2.33 -9.38 6.12
N VAL A 159 3.24 -9.97 5.35
CA VAL A 159 2.94 -11.05 4.39
C VAL A 159 3.41 -12.37 5.02
N PRO A 160 2.51 -13.23 5.50
CA PRO A 160 2.89 -14.53 6.08
C PRO A 160 3.37 -15.48 4.98
N ILE A 161 4.55 -16.08 5.18
CA ILE A 161 5.21 -16.99 4.24
C ILE A 161 5.59 -18.26 4.98
N MET A 162 5.11 -19.42 4.51
CA MET A 162 5.33 -20.72 5.10
C MET A 162 6.82 -21.03 5.23
N GLY A 163 7.24 -21.50 6.42
CA GLY A 163 8.62 -21.85 6.73
C GLY A 163 9.59 -20.66 6.78
N VAL A 164 9.07 -19.44 6.81
CA VAL A 164 9.89 -18.20 6.87
C VAL A 164 9.54 -17.34 8.09
N ASN A 165 8.29 -16.92 8.22
CA ASN A 165 7.81 -16.05 9.31
C ASN A 165 6.44 -16.49 9.85
N ASP A 166 5.95 -17.65 9.48
CA ASP A 166 4.67 -18.21 9.89
C ASP A 166 4.60 -18.51 11.40
N GLU A 167 5.72 -18.83 12.04
CA GLU A 167 5.78 -18.99 13.49
C GLU A 167 5.68 -17.68 14.27
N GLU A 168 5.88 -16.52 13.61
CA GLU A 168 5.85 -15.19 14.23
C GLU A 168 4.47 -14.51 14.18
N ILE A 169 3.44 -15.14 13.59
CA ILE A 169 2.09 -14.54 13.39
C ILE A 169 1.53 -13.99 14.71
N ALA A 170 1.57 -14.78 15.79
CA ALA A 170 1.06 -14.34 17.09
C ALA A 170 1.92 -13.22 17.72
N ALA A 171 3.23 -13.28 17.58
CA ALA A 171 4.14 -12.25 18.07
C ALA A 171 3.90 -10.90 17.35
N LEU A 172 3.79 -10.92 16.02
CA LEU A 172 3.45 -9.74 15.21
C LEU A 172 2.08 -9.17 15.59
N ALA A 173 1.07 -10.01 15.75
CA ALA A 173 -0.26 -9.58 16.17
C ALA A 173 -0.25 -8.93 17.57
N SER A 174 0.67 -9.33 18.46
CA SER A 174 0.80 -8.76 19.81
C SER A 174 1.19 -7.28 19.82
N ILE A 175 1.71 -6.73 18.71
CA ILE A 175 1.90 -5.28 18.53
C ILE A 175 0.56 -4.55 18.72
N ALA A 176 -0.53 -5.08 18.15
CA ALA A 176 -1.88 -4.52 18.29
C ALA A 176 -2.44 -4.67 19.71
N ARG A 177 -1.95 -5.61 20.52
CA ARG A 177 -2.33 -5.75 21.92
C ARG A 177 -1.82 -4.59 22.76
N ALA A 178 -0.56 -4.21 22.59
CA ALA A 178 0.12 -3.23 23.41
C ALA A 178 -0.12 -1.76 22.95
N HIS A 179 -0.40 -1.56 21.68
CA HIS A 179 -0.43 -0.23 21.06
C HIS A 179 -1.70 -0.02 20.21
N PRO A 180 -2.13 1.26 19.98
CA PRO A 180 -3.24 1.60 19.09
C PRO A 180 -2.82 1.46 17.61
N ILE A 181 -2.18 0.33 17.27
CA ILE A 181 -1.68 -0.02 15.95
C ILE A 181 -2.49 -1.19 15.43
N ASP A 182 -3.04 -1.09 14.22
CA ASP A 182 -3.64 -2.24 13.57
C ASP A 182 -2.55 -3.10 12.91
N VAL A 183 -2.55 -4.41 13.16
CA VAL A 183 -1.68 -5.35 12.44
C VAL A 183 -2.49 -6.05 11.34
N ARG A 184 -1.98 -6.03 10.10
CA ARG A 184 -2.68 -6.63 8.97
C ARG A 184 -1.84 -7.73 8.34
N PHE A 185 -2.42 -8.89 8.25
CA PHE A 185 -1.89 -10.01 7.49
C PHE A 185 -2.43 -9.94 6.06
N ILE A 186 -1.53 -9.99 5.10
CA ILE A 186 -1.84 -9.83 3.67
C ILE A 186 -1.45 -11.12 2.95
N GLU A 187 -2.40 -11.71 2.25
CA GLU A 187 -2.15 -12.88 1.43
C GLU A 187 -1.09 -12.62 0.36
N LEU A 188 -0.15 -13.55 0.21
CA LEU A 188 0.91 -13.45 -0.80
C LEU A 188 0.32 -13.57 -2.19
N MET A 189 0.35 -12.47 -2.94
CA MET A 189 -0.15 -12.43 -4.32
C MET A 189 0.94 -12.84 -5.31
N PRO A 190 0.63 -13.59 -6.38
CA PRO A 190 1.58 -14.02 -7.41
C PRO A 190 1.95 -12.87 -8.36
N ILE A 191 2.63 -11.83 -7.85
CA ILE A 191 3.06 -10.64 -8.59
C ILE A 191 4.58 -10.52 -8.54
N GLY A 192 5.22 -10.26 -9.68
CA GLY A 192 6.67 -10.08 -9.78
C GLY A 192 7.43 -11.31 -9.30
N CYS A 193 8.41 -11.13 -8.39
CA CYS A 193 9.25 -12.21 -7.89
C CYS A 193 8.49 -13.28 -7.10
N ALA A 194 7.35 -12.95 -6.50
CA ALA A 194 6.53 -13.94 -5.78
C ALA A 194 5.95 -15.03 -6.71
N ARG A 195 5.93 -14.82 -8.02
CA ARG A 195 5.44 -15.79 -9.01
C ARG A 195 6.43 -16.90 -9.34
N THR A 196 7.71 -16.60 -9.24
CA THR A 196 8.81 -17.47 -9.66
C THR A 196 9.63 -18.01 -8.49
N ALA A 197 9.36 -17.50 -7.28
CA ALA A 197 10.01 -17.95 -6.07
C ALA A 197 9.27 -19.17 -5.49
N ASP A 198 10.02 -20.08 -4.84
CA ASP A 198 9.49 -21.24 -4.12
C ASP A 198 8.77 -20.84 -2.81
N TYR A 199 8.18 -19.62 -2.78
CA TYR A 199 7.45 -19.14 -1.62
C TYR A 199 5.99 -19.54 -1.70
N ARG A 200 5.49 -20.09 -0.59
CA ARG A 200 4.06 -20.28 -0.38
C ARG A 200 3.59 -19.32 0.70
N GLY A 201 2.56 -18.55 0.40
CA GLY A 201 1.85 -17.80 1.41
C GLY A 201 1.17 -18.73 2.41
N VAL A 202 1.07 -18.32 3.66
CA VAL A 202 0.21 -18.98 4.62
C VAL A 202 -1.24 -18.67 4.28
N PRO A 203 -2.13 -19.67 4.10
CA PRO A 203 -3.55 -19.43 3.90
C PRO A 203 -4.14 -18.57 5.03
N MET A 204 -5.02 -17.64 4.70
CA MET A 204 -5.54 -16.72 5.72
C MET A 204 -6.37 -17.43 6.79
N ASP A 205 -6.98 -18.57 6.49
CA ASP A 205 -7.69 -19.38 7.48
C ASP A 205 -6.71 -20.04 8.48
N GLU A 206 -5.51 -20.44 8.06
CA GLU A 206 -4.47 -20.90 8.97
C GLU A 206 -3.96 -19.75 9.86
N VAL A 207 -3.77 -18.54 9.30
CA VAL A 207 -3.45 -17.34 10.09
C VAL A 207 -4.51 -17.08 11.15
N ARG A 208 -5.80 -17.17 10.80
CA ARG A 208 -6.92 -17.03 11.75
C ARG A 208 -6.91 -18.11 12.82
N ALA A 209 -6.61 -19.35 12.46
CA ALA A 209 -6.52 -20.45 13.40
C ALA A 209 -5.40 -20.22 14.41
N HIS A 210 -4.18 -19.90 13.98
CA HIS A 210 -3.05 -19.58 14.86
C HIS A 210 -3.38 -18.43 15.84
N LEU A 211 -4.04 -17.37 15.35
CA LEU A 211 -4.43 -16.24 16.19
C LEU A 211 -5.54 -16.61 17.19
N LYS A 212 -6.47 -17.48 16.81
CA LYS A 212 -7.52 -17.97 17.69
C LYS A 212 -6.95 -18.86 18.80
N ASP A 213 -5.97 -19.69 18.47
CA ASP A 213 -5.28 -20.55 19.45
C ASP A 213 -4.46 -19.70 20.43
N ALA A 214 -3.79 -18.65 19.95
CA ALA A 214 -2.98 -17.77 20.78
C ALA A 214 -3.77 -16.79 21.66
N PHE A 215 -4.91 -16.28 21.18
CA PHE A 215 -5.62 -15.15 21.81
C PHE A 215 -7.10 -15.42 22.12
N GLY A 216 -7.61 -16.60 21.79
CA GLY A 216 -9.01 -16.95 21.97
C GLY A 216 -9.93 -16.32 20.91
N ALA A 217 -11.15 -15.93 21.33
CA ALA A 217 -12.16 -15.47 20.39
C ALA A 217 -11.74 -14.21 19.62
N LEU A 218 -11.82 -14.27 18.30
CA LEU A 218 -11.57 -13.17 17.39
C LEU A 218 -12.92 -12.46 17.06
N LEU A 219 -13.25 -11.42 17.81
CA LEU A 219 -14.52 -10.71 17.65
C LEU A 219 -14.46 -9.76 16.44
N PRO A 220 -15.39 -9.85 15.47
CA PRO A 220 -15.44 -8.92 14.35
C PRO A 220 -15.57 -7.48 14.81
N VAL A 221 -14.80 -6.59 14.20
CA VAL A 221 -14.87 -5.14 14.45
C VAL A 221 -15.40 -4.49 13.17
N GLY A 222 -16.43 -3.66 13.29
CA GLY A 222 -16.95 -2.92 12.14
C GLY A 222 -15.87 -2.04 11.50
N ALA A 223 -16.05 -1.69 10.24
CA ALA A 223 -15.10 -0.89 9.45
C ALA A 223 -14.75 0.50 10.05
N ALA A 224 -15.46 0.94 11.07
CA ALA A 224 -15.27 2.20 11.79
C ALA A 224 -14.47 2.04 13.09
N VAL A 225 -13.26 1.47 12.99
CA VAL A 225 -12.36 1.45 14.16
C VAL A 225 -11.87 2.86 14.51
N HIS A 226 -11.97 3.80 13.55
CA HIS A 226 -11.72 5.23 13.76
C HIS A 226 -12.87 6.03 13.15
N GLU A 227 -13.75 6.60 13.98
CA GLU A 227 -14.82 7.48 13.53
C GLU A 227 -14.27 8.63 12.66
N GLY A 228 -14.91 8.87 11.51
CA GLY A 228 -14.53 9.93 10.57
C GLY A 228 -13.53 9.56 9.47
N ALA A 229 -13.02 8.33 9.44
CA ALA A 229 -12.07 7.94 8.40
C ALA A 229 -12.76 7.72 7.05
N VAL A 230 -12.17 8.26 6.00
CA VAL A 230 -12.43 7.91 4.59
C VAL A 230 -12.44 6.39 4.42
N PRO A 231 -13.31 5.79 3.56
CA PRO A 231 -13.48 4.36 3.42
C PRO A 231 -12.16 3.61 3.43
N GLN A 232 -12.04 2.69 4.38
CA GLN A 232 -10.80 1.95 4.64
C GLN A 232 -10.55 0.96 3.51
N GLY A 233 -9.32 0.44 3.41
CA GLY A 233 -8.99 -0.60 2.44
C GLY A 233 -9.75 -1.91 2.69
N PRO A 234 -9.40 -2.97 1.97
CA PRO A 234 -10.16 -4.22 1.89
C PRO A 234 -10.03 -5.14 3.11
N ALA A 235 -9.35 -4.73 4.17
CA ALA A 235 -9.12 -5.59 5.32
C ALA A 235 -10.40 -5.83 6.12
N ALA A 236 -10.70 -7.09 6.40
CA ALA A 236 -11.65 -7.47 7.44
C ALA A 236 -10.95 -7.44 8.79
N TYR A 237 -11.54 -6.79 9.80
CA TYR A 237 -10.90 -6.60 11.09
C TYR A 237 -11.57 -7.42 12.20
N VAL A 238 -10.72 -7.93 13.11
CA VAL A 238 -11.13 -8.56 14.36
C VAL A 238 -10.37 -7.95 15.52
N ARG A 239 -10.91 -8.08 16.72
CA ARG A 239 -10.23 -7.65 17.94
C ARG A 239 -10.36 -8.73 19.01
N PRO A 240 -9.26 -9.39 19.42
CA PRO A 240 -9.26 -10.25 20.59
C PRO A 240 -9.45 -9.44 21.89
N ALA A 241 -9.91 -10.08 22.95
CA ALA A 241 -10.08 -9.43 24.24
C ALA A 241 -8.75 -8.84 24.75
N GLY A 242 -8.78 -7.61 25.25
CA GLY A 242 -7.61 -6.92 25.80
C GLY A 242 -6.65 -6.31 24.77
N PHE A 243 -7.05 -6.26 23.49
CA PHE A 243 -6.27 -5.57 22.46
C PHE A 243 -6.68 -4.10 22.34
N THR A 244 -5.68 -3.23 22.22
CA THR A 244 -5.87 -1.79 21.99
C THR A 244 -6.14 -1.51 20.51
N GLY A 245 -5.33 -2.07 19.61
CA GLY A 245 -5.52 -2.05 18.16
C GLY A 245 -6.35 -3.23 17.66
N ALA A 246 -6.41 -3.41 16.36
CA ALA A 246 -7.14 -4.49 15.71
C ALA A 246 -6.22 -5.35 14.82
N ILE A 247 -6.66 -6.56 14.52
CA ILE A 247 -6.01 -7.46 13.58
C ILE A 247 -6.86 -7.46 12.30
N GLY A 248 -6.22 -7.20 11.16
CA GLY A 248 -6.86 -7.16 9.85
C GLY A 248 -6.39 -8.29 8.93
N PHE A 249 -7.26 -8.77 8.08
CA PHE A 249 -6.96 -9.77 7.05
C PHE A 249 -7.24 -9.19 5.67
N ILE A 250 -6.33 -9.38 4.73
CA ILE A 250 -6.48 -8.98 3.33
C ILE A 250 -6.33 -10.24 2.47
N ASP A 251 -7.44 -10.88 2.23
CA ASP A 251 -7.58 -12.12 1.47
C ASP A 251 -7.79 -11.74 -0.01
N ALA A 252 -6.69 -11.53 -0.73
CA ALA A 252 -6.75 -11.00 -2.08
C ALA A 252 -7.07 -12.08 -3.13
N MET A 253 -6.77 -13.35 -2.83
CA MET A 253 -6.91 -14.48 -3.75
C MET A 253 -8.16 -15.29 -3.44
N GLU A 254 -8.33 -15.72 -2.19
CA GLU A 254 -9.43 -16.61 -1.77
C GLU A 254 -10.76 -15.87 -1.61
N HIS A 255 -10.74 -14.69 -0.97
CA HIS A 255 -11.96 -13.90 -0.71
C HIS A 255 -11.88 -12.55 -1.42
N LYS A 256 -12.05 -12.57 -2.75
CA LYS A 256 -11.96 -11.38 -3.59
C LYS A 256 -12.86 -10.25 -3.07
N PHE A 257 -12.28 -9.09 -2.78
CA PHE A 257 -12.99 -7.87 -2.38
C PHE A 257 -13.22 -6.91 -3.55
N CYS A 258 -13.21 -7.41 -4.78
CA CYS A 258 -13.30 -6.59 -6.00
C CYS A 258 -14.60 -5.78 -6.09
N HIS A 259 -15.71 -6.33 -5.60
CA HIS A 259 -17.01 -5.67 -5.58
C HIS A 259 -17.05 -4.37 -4.73
N THR A 260 -16.17 -4.24 -3.73
CA THR A 260 -16.04 -3.02 -2.91
C THR A 260 -14.78 -2.22 -3.24
N CYS A 261 -14.04 -2.57 -4.29
CA CYS A 261 -12.76 -1.95 -4.60
C CYS A 261 -12.93 -0.50 -5.04
N ASN A 262 -12.53 0.44 -4.19
CA ASN A 262 -12.59 1.89 -4.38
C ASN A 262 -11.29 2.53 -4.87
N ARG A 263 -10.34 1.72 -5.42
CA ARG A 263 -8.96 2.15 -5.65
C ARG A 263 -8.58 2.24 -7.13
N VAL A 264 -7.73 3.23 -7.42
CA VAL A 264 -6.90 3.29 -8.63
C VAL A 264 -5.45 3.52 -8.22
N ARG A 265 -4.50 3.31 -9.15
CA ARG A 265 -3.07 3.42 -8.88
C ARG A 265 -2.40 4.25 -9.96
N LEU A 266 -1.50 5.14 -9.56
CA LEU A 266 -0.62 5.87 -10.45
C LEU A 266 0.79 5.31 -10.29
N THR A 267 1.39 4.82 -11.38
CA THR A 267 2.77 4.34 -11.37
C THR A 267 3.75 5.51 -11.41
N ALA A 268 5.02 5.26 -11.08
CA ALA A 268 6.06 6.28 -11.15
C ALA A 268 6.26 6.83 -12.58
N GLU A 269 5.92 6.03 -13.60
CA GLU A 269 5.97 6.41 -15.01
C GLU A 269 4.74 7.20 -15.49
N GLY A 270 3.74 7.42 -14.61
CA GLY A 270 2.52 8.14 -14.96
C GLY A 270 1.45 7.31 -15.65
N PHE A 271 1.45 6.00 -15.44
CA PHE A 271 0.36 5.15 -15.90
C PHE A 271 -0.70 4.99 -14.79
N LEU A 272 -1.90 5.50 -15.01
CA LEU A 272 -3.04 5.34 -14.12
C LEU A 272 -3.67 3.96 -14.34
N LYS A 273 -3.37 3.02 -13.45
CA LYS A 273 -3.92 1.66 -13.45
C LYS A 273 -5.27 1.62 -12.77
N LEU A 274 -6.21 0.92 -13.38
CA LEU A 274 -7.56 0.75 -12.87
C LEU A 274 -7.66 -0.44 -11.89
N CYS A 275 -6.82 -1.44 -12.05
CA CYS A 275 -6.72 -2.63 -11.20
C CYS A 275 -5.25 -2.99 -10.96
N LEU A 276 -4.97 -3.64 -9.83
CA LEU A 276 -3.62 -4.13 -9.52
C LEU A 276 -3.17 -5.19 -10.54
N TYR A 277 -4.07 -6.07 -10.89
CA TYR A 277 -3.82 -7.20 -11.81
C TYR A 277 -3.78 -6.78 -13.28
N SER A 278 -4.75 -5.96 -13.72
CA SER A 278 -4.97 -5.65 -15.13
C SER A 278 -3.95 -4.65 -15.68
N ASN A 279 -3.60 -4.81 -16.95
CA ASN A 279 -2.84 -3.85 -17.74
C ASN A 279 -3.70 -2.66 -18.24
N ALA A 280 -5.02 -2.70 -18.01
CA ALA A 280 -5.93 -1.60 -18.37
C ALA A 280 -5.63 -0.32 -17.59
N GLY A 281 -5.61 0.81 -18.27
CA GLY A 281 -5.33 2.10 -17.64
C GLY A 281 -5.17 3.23 -18.66
N LEU A 282 -4.56 4.32 -18.20
CA LEU A 282 -4.36 5.55 -18.97
C LEU A 282 -2.93 6.07 -18.74
N ASP A 283 -2.21 6.40 -19.80
CA ASP A 283 -0.91 7.08 -19.70
C ASP A 283 -1.13 8.57 -19.47
N THR A 284 -1.21 8.99 -18.19
CA THR A 284 -1.42 10.41 -17.84
C THR A 284 -0.18 11.24 -18.13
N ARG A 285 1.03 10.67 -18.06
CA ARG A 285 2.27 11.38 -18.40
C ARG A 285 2.27 11.83 -19.85
N ALA A 286 1.89 10.95 -20.78
CA ALA A 286 1.79 11.32 -22.19
C ALA A 286 0.81 12.45 -22.42
N LEU A 287 -0.34 12.42 -21.74
CA LEU A 287 -1.36 13.46 -21.83
C LEU A 287 -0.86 14.79 -21.25
N LEU A 288 -0.27 14.78 -20.06
CA LEU A 288 0.30 15.95 -19.39
C LEU A 288 1.37 16.62 -20.24
N ARG A 289 2.31 15.86 -20.75
CA ARG A 289 3.43 16.37 -21.56
C ARG A 289 3.02 16.71 -23.00
N GLY A 290 1.91 16.17 -23.46
CA GLY A 290 1.25 16.56 -24.71
C GLY A 290 0.49 17.87 -24.64
N GLY A 291 0.48 18.57 -23.49
CA GLY A 291 -0.15 19.88 -23.32
C GLY A 291 -1.65 19.82 -23.05
N MET A 292 -2.18 18.68 -22.61
CA MET A 292 -3.59 18.54 -22.27
C MET A 292 -3.98 19.48 -21.13
N SER A 293 -5.13 20.15 -21.25
CA SER A 293 -5.68 21.01 -20.19
C SER A 293 -6.17 20.18 -18.99
N ASP A 294 -6.33 20.81 -17.82
CA ASP A 294 -6.79 20.10 -16.60
C ASP A 294 -8.22 19.56 -16.76
N ALA A 295 -9.09 20.27 -17.48
CA ALA A 295 -10.44 19.79 -17.78
C ALA A 295 -10.42 18.54 -18.68
N GLN A 296 -9.64 18.56 -19.75
CA GLN A 296 -9.48 17.40 -20.64
C GLN A 296 -8.85 16.20 -19.92
N LEU A 297 -7.88 16.45 -19.04
CA LEU A 297 -7.26 15.40 -18.21
C LEU A 297 -8.29 14.75 -17.28
N ALA A 298 -9.13 15.55 -16.62
CA ALA A 298 -10.20 15.04 -15.76
C ALA A 298 -11.21 14.19 -16.55
N ASP A 299 -11.62 14.63 -17.74
CA ASP A 299 -12.52 13.88 -18.61
C ASP A 299 -11.89 12.55 -19.07
N ALA A 300 -10.62 12.56 -19.46
CA ALA A 300 -9.89 11.36 -19.86
C ALA A 300 -9.76 10.35 -18.70
N ILE A 301 -9.48 10.85 -17.50
CA ILE A 301 -9.42 10.02 -16.27
C ILE A 301 -10.80 9.43 -15.96
N ALA A 302 -11.87 10.25 -16.00
CA ALA A 302 -13.24 9.78 -15.73
C ALA A 302 -13.65 8.67 -16.71
N HIS A 303 -13.36 8.88 -18.01
CA HIS A 303 -13.62 7.88 -19.05
C HIS A 303 -12.83 6.57 -18.84
N ALA A 304 -11.56 6.68 -18.46
CA ALA A 304 -10.75 5.51 -18.16
C ALA A 304 -11.29 4.75 -16.94
N VAL A 305 -11.60 5.46 -15.84
CA VAL A 305 -12.12 4.87 -14.60
C VAL A 305 -13.47 4.19 -14.82
N TRP A 306 -14.32 4.73 -15.68
CA TRP A 306 -15.57 4.06 -16.05
C TRP A 306 -15.35 2.64 -16.55
N LYS A 307 -14.25 2.37 -17.27
CA LYS A 307 -13.86 1.05 -17.81
C LYS A 307 -13.11 0.16 -16.83
N LYS A 308 -13.10 0.51 -15.52
CA LYS A 308 -12.44 -0.32 -14.51
C LYS A 308 -12.99 -1.75 -14.53
N PRO A 309 -12.10 -2.80 -14.56
CA PRO A 309 -12.56 -4.19 -14.55
C PRO A 309 -13.41 -4.52 -13.33
N GLU A 310 -14.37 -5.43 -13.48
CA GLU A 310 -15.22 -5.91 -12.40
C GLU A 310 -14.38 -6.57 -11.33
N GLU A 311 -13.57 -7.55 -11.71
CA GLU A 311 -12.68 -8.28 -10.82
C GLU A 311 -11.33 -8.59 -11.45
N HIS A 312 -10.43 -9.16 -10.66
CA HIS A 312 -9.16 -9.70 -11.14
C HIS A 312 -9.28 -11.20 -11.43
N HIS A 313 -8.41 -11.69 -12.33
CA HIS A 313 -8.32 -13.09 -12.75
C HIS A 313 -6.90 -13.61 -12.58
N PHE A 314 -6.33 -13.50 -11.36
CA PHE A 314 -4.95 -13.95 -11.09
C PHE A 314 -4.70 -15.41 -11.50
N ASP A 315 -5.76 -16.21 -11.53
CA ASP A 315 -5.70 -17.66 -11.67
C ASP A 315 -5.80 -18.12 -13.13
N ILE A 316 -6.44 -17.35 -14.02
CA ILE A 316 -6.94 -17.86 -15.29
C ILE A 316 -6.40 -17.10 -16.51
N ASP A 317 -6.29 -15.78 -16.47
CA ASP A 317 -6.02 -14.94 -17.64
C ASP A 317 -4.60 -14.39 -17.65
N GLN A 318 -3.83 -14.75 -18.70
CA GLN A 318 -2.48 -14.22 -18.92
C GLN A 318 -2.46 -13.01 -19.87
N GLU A 319 -3.47 -12.82 -20.72
CA GLU A 319 -3.47 -11.78 -21.76
C GLU A 319 -3.73 -10.38 -21.19
N THR A 320 -4.66 -10.25 -20.23
CA THR A 320 -4.97 -8.96 -19.61
C THR A 320 -4.09 -8.64 -18.40
N ARG A 321 -3.17 -9.53 -18.07
CA ARG A 321 -2.30 -9.44 -16.91
C ARG A 321 -1.25 -8.35 -17.08
N ASP A 322 -1.04 -7.57 -16.03
CA ASP A 322 0.09 -6.66 -15.96
C ASP A 322 1.40 -7.42 -15.66
N HIS A 323 2.45 -7.11 -16.41
CA HIS A 323 3.78 -7.67 -16.22
C HIS A 323 4.62 -6.90 -15.19
N ARG A 324 4.13 -5.74 -14.71
CA ARG A 324 4.81 -4.94 -13.68
C ARG A 324 4.89 -5.70 -12.37
N ALA A 325 6.04 -5.59 -11.73
CA ALA A 325 6.24 -6.13 -10.39
C ALA A 325 5.67 -5.19 -9.32
N MET A 326 5.52 -5.69 -8.08
CA MET A 326 4.91 -4.96 -6.97
C MET A 326 5.59 -3.62 -6.69
N TYR A 327 6.93 -3.52 -6.79
CA TYR A 327 7.68 -2.29 -6.58
C TYR A 327 7.40 -1.21 -7.65
N GLN A 328 6.85 -1.58 -8.80
CA GLN A 328 6.49 -0.63 -9.88
C GLN A 328 5.07 -0.09 -9.73
N VAL A 329 4.18 -0.89 -9.17
CA VAL A 329 2.74 -0.54 -9.05
C VAL A 329 2.34 -0.06 -7.65
N GLY A 330 3.27 -0.09 -6.74
CA GLY A 330 3.07 0.34 -5.37
C GLY A 330 2.35 -0.69 -4.50
N GLY A 331 3.13 -1.42 -3.74
CA GLY A 331 2.68 -2.43 -2.78
C GLY A 331 1.94 -1.87 -1.59
#